data_3e29c4d9eaa66c26769702b8879c2753
#
_entry.id   3e29c4d9eaa66c26769702b8879c2753
#
_cell.length_a   1.000
_cell.length_b   1.000
_cell.length_c   1.000
_cell.angle_alpha   90.00
_cell.angle_beta   90.00
_cell.angle_gamma   90.00
#
_symmetry.space_group_name_H-M   'P 1'
#
loop_
_entity.id
_entity.type
_entity.pdbx_description
1 polymer ?
#
loop_
_entity_poly.entity_id
_entity_poly.type
_entity_poly.pdbx_seq_one_letter_code
_entity_poly.pdbx_strand_id
1 'polypeptide(L)'
;MALSFLGAAPTNLTRPKIDADGAWNFFGGDFKTFFISGDKEHFTSRQIFKAGSPHTGAGRGSTATPPYHYHLYQTETFAVQSGTLAYCIDGKEGTLAAGESVVIPPYRHHTFWNEVSSGTDLDVHITVRGGDNPGFDEAFVHAFCKHLSTRAESCLLILDLCSKT
;
A
#
# COMPACT_ATOMS: atom_id res chain seq x y z
N MET A 1 7.55 -4.10 22.46
CA MET A 1 7.67 -5.47 21.95
C MET A 1 8.14 -5.37 20.51
N ALA A 2 9.36 -5.86 20.24
CA ALA A 2 9.97 -5.84 18.92
C ALA A 2 9.16 -6.71 17.94
N LEU A 3 9.12 -6.31 16.68
CA LEU A 3 8.52 -7.00 15.54
C LEU A 3 9.19 -8.37 15.26
N SER A 4 9.12 -9.30 16.20
CA SER A 4 9.67 -10.64 16.04
C SER A 4 8.83 -11.59 15.16
N PHE A 5 7.81 -11.07 14.48
CA PHE A 5 7.03 -11.87 13.53
C PHE A 5 7.49 -11.70 12.07
N LEU A 6 8.48 -10.87 11.81
CA LEU A 6 9.21 -10.92 10.54
C LEU A 6 10.15 -12.13 10.64
N GLY A 7 9.57 -13.32 10.50
CA GLY A 7 10.34 -14.52 10.23
C GLY A 7 11.30 -14.26 9.08
N ALA A 8 12.48 -14.90 9.11
CA ALA A 8 13.52 -14.76 8.10
C ALA A 8 12.91 -14.60 6.71
N ALA A 9 13.27 -13.51 6.02
CA ALA A 9 12.78 -13.25 4.67
C ALA A 9 12.96 -14.53 3.84
N PRO A 10 11.94 -15.02 3.14
CA PRO A 10 12.07 -16.19 2.33
C PRO A 10 13.19 -15.95 1.30
N THR A 11 14.21 -16.78 1.33
CA THR A 11 15.43 -16.68 0.50
C THR A 11 15.17 -16.86 -1.01
N ASN A 12 13.92 -17.04 -1.41
CA ASN A 12 13.47 -17.13 -2.80
C ASN A 12 12.36 -16.09 -3.09
N LEU A 13 12.73 -14.81 -3.00
CA LEU A 13 11.90 -13.75 -3.62
C LEU A 13 12.06 -13.89 -5.13
N THR A 14 11.18 -14.65 -5.77
CA THR A 14 11.00 -14.56 -7.22
C THR A 14 10.73 -13.10 -7.55
N ARG A 15 11.55 -12.54 -8.47
CA ARG A 15 11.29 -11.16 -8.96
C ARG A 15 9.82 -11.04 -9.35
N PRO A 16 9.15 -9.96 -8.95
CA PRO A 16 7.75 -9.75 -9.32
C PRO A 16 7.60 -9.79 -10.83
N LYS A 17 6.53 -10.42 -11.28
CA LYS A 17 6.17 -10.37 -12.69
C LYS A 17 5.64 -8.95 -12.97
N ILE A 18 6.36 -8.23 -13.80
CA ILE A 18 5.93 -6.92 -14.31
C ILE A 18 5.04 -7.18 -15.51
N ASP A 19 3.87 -6.60 -15.52
CA ASP A 19 2.93 -6.70 -16.63
C ASP A 19 3.36 -5.82 -17.81
N ALA A 20 2.68 -5.95 -18.96
CA ALA A 20 3.01 -5.21 -20.17
C ALA A 20 2.91 -3.67 -20.02
N ASP A 21 2.13 -3.20 -19.03
CA ASP A 21 2.01 -1.79 -18.68
C ASP A 21 3.08 -1.31 -17.67
N GLY A 22 4.01 -2.19 -17.26
CA GLY A 22 5.06 -1.88 -16.31
C GLY A 22 4.62 -1.98 -14.85
N ALA A 23 3.41 -2.46 -14.57
CA ALA A 23 2.86 -2.57 -13.23
C ALA A 23 3.14 -3.94 -12.59
N TRP A 24 3.23 -3.92 -11.27
CA TRP A 24 2.94 -5.10 -10.45
C TRP A 24 1.46 -5.11 -10.10
N ASN A 25 0.79 -6.19 -10.41
CA ASN A 25 -0.63 -6.36 -10.14
C ASN A 25 -0.87 -7.27 -8.94
N PHE A 26 -1.74 -6.82 -8.04
CA PHE A 26 -2.19 -7.55 -6.87
C PHE A 26 -3.72 -7.58 -6.84
N PHE A 27 -4.29 -8.52 -6.09
CA PHE A 27 -5.75 -8.69 -5.95
C PHE A 27 -6.48 -8.80 -7.30
N GLY A 28 -5.91 -9.57 -8.25
CA GLY A 28 -6.50 -9.74 -9.57
C GLY A 28 -6.47 -8.48 -10.46
N GLY A 29 -5.65 -7.48 -10.12
CA GLY A 29 -5.53 -6.21 -10.84
C GLY A 29 -6.29 -5.05 -10.21
N ASP A 30 -6.92 -5.25 -9.05
CA ASP A 30 -7.59 -4.18 -8.31
C ASP A 30 -6.61 -3.21 -7.64
N PHE A 31 -5.37 -3.67 -7.40
CA PHE A 31 -4.27 -2.85 -6.92
C PHE A 31 -3.07 -2.97 -7.87
N LYS A 32 -2.61 -1.85 -8.36
CA LYS A 32 -1.42 -1.75 -9.21
C LYS A 32 -0.37 -0.88 -8.56
N THR A 33 0.89 -1.29 -8.68
CA THR A 33 2.05 -0.50 -8.23
C THR A 33 3.06 -0.38 -9.35
N PHE A 34 3.58 0.82 -9.56
CA PHE A 34 4.62 1.15 -10.52
C PHE A 34 5.83 1.72 -9.77
N PHE A 35 7.02 1.29 -10.13
CA PHE A 35 8.23 1.98 -9.73
C PHE A 35 8.36 3.28 -10.52
N ILE A 36 8.61 4.40 -9.83
CA ILE A 36 8.83 5.72 -10.46
C ILE A 36 10.30 6.09 -10.38
N SER A 37 10.87 6.11 -9.18
CA SER A 37 12.26 6.47 -8.94
C SER A 37 12.72 5.93 -7.59
N GLY A 38 14.03 5.73 -7.47
CA GLY A 38 14.63 5.38 -6.19
C GLY A 38 16.14 5.44 -6.25
N ASP A 39 16.74 5.74 -5.11
CA ASP A 39 18.17 5.71 -4.83
C ASP A 39 18.40 5.30 -3.37
N LYS A 40 19.61 5.54 -2.84
CA LYS A 40 19.92 5.23 -1.43
C LYS A 40 19.19 6.11 -0.41
N GLU A 41 18.56 7.22 -0.84
CA GLU A 41 17.94 8.20 0.05
C GLU A 41 16.43 8.23 -0.05
N HIS A 42 15.86 7.79 -1.17
CA HIS A 42 14.42 7.79 -1.38
C HIS A 42 13.94 6.66 -2.28
N PHE A 43 12.64 6.35 -2.16
CA PHE A 43 11.91 5.48 -3.05
C PHE A 43 10.55 6.11 -3.34
N THR A 44 10.15 6.14 -4.62
CA THR A 44 8.84 6.63 -5.04
C THR A 44 8.14 5.57 -5.89
N SER A 45 6.92 5.23 -5.50
CA SER A 45 6.00 4.40 -6.27
C SER A 45 4.73 5.16 -6.61
N ARG A 46 4.13 4.84 -7.77
CA ARG A 46 2.75 5.18 -8.10
C ARG A 46 1.89 3.98 -7.75
N GLN A 47 0.80 4.21 -7.06
CA GLN A 47 -0.13 3.17 -6.65
C GLN A 47 -1.54 3.53 -7.11
N ILE A 48 -2.24 2.55 -7.71
CA ILE A 48 -3.62 2.70 -8.18
C ILE A 48 -4.50 1.72 -7.42
N PHE A 49 -5.54 2.25 -6.78
CA PHE A 49 -6.53 1.51 -6.00
C PHE A 49 -7.88 1.63 -6.70
N LYS A 50 -8.44 0.52 -7.17
CA LYS A 50 -9.68 0.48 -7.92
C LYS A 50 -10.88 0.77 -7.03
N ALA A 51 -11.75 1.68 -7.46
CA ALA A 51 -13.02 1.94 -6.80
C ALA A 51 -13.97 0.74 -6.87
N GLY A 52 -14.83 0.60 -5.86
CA GLY A 52 -15.86 -0.45 -5.82
C GLY A 52 -15.32 -1.88 -5.61
N SER A 53 -14.00 -2.08 -5.55
CA SER A 53 -13.40 -3.36 -5.22
C SER A 53 -13.45 -3.62 -3.71
N PRO A 54 -13.76 -4.84 -3.25
CA PRO A 54 -13.67 -5.20 -1.84
C PRO A 54 -12.24 -5.13 -1.30
N HIS A 55 -11.25 -5.18 -2.18
CA HIS A 55 -9.84 -5.16 -1.81
C HIS A 55 -9.26 -3.75 -1.66
N THR A 56 -9.76 -2.79 -2.43
CA THR A 56 -9.16 -1.44 -2.53
C THR A 56 -10.18 -0.31 -2.43
N GLY A 57 -11.46 -0.59 -2.63
CA GLY A 57 -12.54 0.40 -2.72
C GLY A 57 -13.59 0.31 -1.61
N ALA A 58 -13.33 -0.45 -0.53
CA ALA A 58 -14.22 -0.59 0.63
C ALA A 58 -13.86 0.38 1.79
N GLY A 59 -13.11 1.43 1.50
CA GLY A 59 -12.65 2.39 2.51
C GLY A 59 -11.58 1.82 3.43
N ARG A 60 -11.56 2.26 4.68
CA ARG A 60 -10.57 1.85 5.69
C ARG A 60 -10.53 0.33 5.93
N GLY A 61 -11.62 -0.38 5.67
CA GLY A 61 -11.71 -1.84 5.79
C GLY A 61 -11.18 -2.62 4.59
N SER A 62 -10.70 -1.97 3.54
CA SER A 62 -10.14 -2.62 2.36
C SER A 62 -8.94 -3.49 2.73
N THR A 63 -8.81 -4.65 2.08
CA THR A 63 -7.70 -5.58 2.35
C THR A 63 -6.33 -5.01 2.02
N ALA A 64 -6.27 -4.12 1.02
CA ALA A 64 -5.05 -3.43 0.60
C ALA A 64 -4.71 -2.20 1.47
N THR A 65 -5.61 -1.79 2.38
CA THR A 65 -5.31 -0.71 3.33
C THR A 65 -4.12 -1.12 4.21
N PRO A 66 -3.04 -0.33 4.25
CA PRO A 66 -1.92 -0.62 5.14
C PRO A 66 -2.38 -0.67 6.60
N PRO A 67 -1.83 -1.57 7.44
CA PRO A 67 -2.10 -1.52 8.87
C PRO A 67 -1.69 -0.16 9.44
N TYR A 68 -2.32 0.26 10.54
CA TYR A 68 -1.94 1.48 11.24
C TYR A 68 -0.52 1.34 11.79
N HIS A 69 0.44 2.10 11.26
CA HIS A 69 1.88 1.93 11.48
C HIS A 69 2.60 3.29 11.53
N TYR A 70 3.88 3.27 11.82
CA TYR A 70 4.77 4.44 11.76
C TYR A 70 6.16 4.03 11.29
N HIS A 71 6.90 4.98 10.74
CA HIS A 71 8.30 4.83 10.36
C HIS A 71 9.21 5.41 11.44
N LEU A 72 10.34 4.73 11.72
CA LEU A 72 11.31 5.19 12.71
C LEU A 72 12.19 6.33 12.19
N TYR A 73 12.57 6.26 10.92
CA TYR A 73 13.57 7.18 10.34
C TYR A 73 13.08 7.85 9.06
N GLN A 74 12.01 7.32 8.46
CA GLN A 74 11.55 7.76 7.16
C GLN A 74 10.44 8.81 7.29
N THR A 75 10.52 9.81 6.41
CA THR A 75 9.40 10.69 6.09
C THR A 75 8.65 10.07 4.91
N GLU A 76 7.34 9.96 5.02
CA GLU A 76 6.49 9.51 3.92
C GLU A 76 5.66 10.66 3.37
N THR A 77 5.47 10.69 2.06
CA THR A 77 4.65 11.71 1.38
C THR A 77 3.63 11.03 0.51
N PHE A 78 2.36 11.40 0.67
CA PHE A 78 1.29 11.04 -0.26
C PHE A 78 0.99 12.23 -1.16
N ALA A 79 0.99 12.04 -2.48
CA ALA A 79 0.66 13.06 -3.47
C ALA A 79 -0.38 12.50 -4.44
N VAL A 80 -1.63 12.97 -4.32
CA VAL A 80 -2.77 12.44 -5.09
C VAL A 80 -2.73 12.95 -6.52
N GLN A 81 -2.75 12.02 -7.48
CA GLN A 81 -2.76 12.31 -8.92
C GLN A 81 -4.20 12.37 -9.45
N SER A 82 -5.05 11.43 -9.00
CA SER A 82 -6.50 11.45 -9.29
C SER A 82 -7.27 10.70 -8.21
N GLY A 83 -8.58 10.94 -8.13
CA GLY A 83 -9.44 10.39 -7.08
C GLY A 83 -9.31 11.14 -5.76
N THR A 84 -9.66 10.48 -4.66
CA THR A 84 -9.58 11.04 -3.31
C THR A 84 -8.95 10.02 -2.38
N LEU A 85 -7.87 10.42 -1.72
CA LEU A 85 -7.23 9.63 -0.67
C LEU A 85 -7.80 10.06 0.68
N ALA A 86 -8.30 9.10 1.45
CA ALA A 86 -8.59 9.30 2.87
C ALA A 86 -7.44 8.76 3.71
N TYR A 87 -7.16 9.39 4.83
CA TYR A 87 -6.08 9.00 5.73
C TYR A 87 -6.46 9.17 7.20
N CYS A 88 -5.72 8.48 8.06
CA CYS A 88 -5.72 8.70 9.50
C CYS A 88 -4.27 8.91 9.95
N ILE A 89 -3.96 10.08 10.52
CA ILE A 89 -2.63 10.40 11.08
C ILE A 89 -2.82 10.75 12.56
N ASP A 90 -2.17 10.00 13.47
CA ASP A 90 -2.29 10.13 14.93
C ASP A 90 -3.75 10.22 15.41
N GLY A 91 -4.60 9.36 14.86
CA GLY A 91 -6.02 9.29 15.20
C GLY A 91 -6.90 10.37 14.59
N LYS A 92 -6.33 11.29 13.79
CA LYS A 92 -7.10 12.32 13.08
C LYS A 92 -7.29 11.91 11.63
N GLU A 93 -8.53 11.86 11.20
CA GLU A 93 -8.89 11.56 9.82
C GLU A 93 -8.93 12.82 8.97
N GLY A 94 -8.62 12.66 7.68
CA GLY A 94 -8.69 13.70 6.67
C GLY A 94 -8.71 13.10 5.28
N THR A 95 -8.88 13.95 4.28
CA THR A 95 -8.88 13.58 2.87
C THR A 95 -7.96 14.49 2.07
N LEU A 96 -7.49 13.97 0.93
CA LEU A 96 -6.72 14.70 -0.07
C LEU A 96 -7.39 14.48 -1.42
N ALA A 97 -7.69 15.56 -2.12
CA ALA A 97 -8.15 15.54 -3.50
C ALA A 97 -6.97 15.51 -4.48
N ALA A 98 -7.27 15.30 -5.76
CA ALA A 98 -6.26 15.38 -6.82
C ALA A 98 -5.48 16.71 -6.79
N GLY A 99 -4.16 16.64 -6.86
CA GLY A 99 -3.23 17.76 -6.76
C GLY A 99 -2.81 18.11 -5.33
N GLU A 100 -3.44 17.53 -4.31
CA GLU A 100 -3.06 17.75 -2.91
C GLU A 100 -2.04 16.71 -2.43
N SER A 101 -1.33 17.07 -1.36
CA SER A 101 -0.34 16.18 -0.73
C SER A 101 -0.25 16.38 0.78
N VAL A 102 0.23 15.35 1.46
CA VAL A 102 0.56 15.40 2.89
C VAL A 102 1.93 14.78 3.13
N VAL A 103 2.69 15.39 4.04
CA VAL A 103 3.99 14.89 4.49
C VAL A 103 3.85 14.35 5.91
N ILE A 104 4.28 13.12 6.12
CA ILE A 104 4.20 12.39 7.39
C ILE A 104 5.62 12.21 7.92
N PRO A 105 6.03 12.95 8.96
CA PRO A 105 7.35 12.78 9.58
C PRO A 105 7.50 11.44 10.28
N PRO A 106 8.73 11.01 10.64
CA PRO A 106 8.97 9.87 11.49
C PRO A 106 8.14 9.88 12.77
N TYR A 107 7.87 8.69 13.31
CA TYR A 107 7.09 8.45 14.55
C TYR A 107 5.62 8.85 14.51
N ARG A 108 5.08 9.31 13.39
CA ARG A 108 3.65 9.62 13.25
C ARG A 108 2.92 8.35 12.79
N HIS A 109 1.98 7.88 13.61
CA HIS A 109 1.15 6.72 13.24
C HIS A 109 0.19 7.09 12.14
N HIS A 110 0.10 6.27 11.10
CA HIS A 110 -0.75 6.56 9.95
C HIS A 110 -1.24 5.31 9.22
N THR A 111 -2.26 5.51 8.42
CA THR A 111 -2.81 4.60 7.41
C THR A 111 -3.58 5.42 6.39
N PHE A 112 -3.86 4.86 5.21
CA PHE A 112 -4.64 5.52 4.16
C PHE A 112 -5.46 4.51 3.38
N TRP A 113 -6.47 5.00 2.65
CA TRP A 113 -7.34 4.19 1.80
C TRP A 113 -7.94 5.02 0.68
N ASN A 114 -8.52 4.35 -0.34
CA ASN A 114 -9.35 5.01 -1.34
C ASN A 114 -10.67 5.45 -0.71
N GLU A 115 -11.03 6.74 -0.83
CA GLU A 115 -12.26 7.28 -0.28
C GLU A 115 -13.49 6.75 -1.05
N VAL A 116 -14.36 6.04 -0.34
CA VAL A 116 -15.52 5.36 -0.94
C VAL A 116 -16.48 6.32 -1.64
N SER A 117 -16.72 7.48 -1.03
CA SER A 117 -17.65 8.47 -1.54
C SER A 117 -17.21 9.14 -2.85
N SER A 118 -15.92 9.03 -3.20
CA SER A 118 -15.40 9.54 -4.46
C SER A 118 -15.93 8.78 -5.68
N GLY A 119 -16.22 7.48 -5.52
CA GLY A 119 -16.66 6.59 -6.60
C GLY A 119 -15.65 6.42 -7.73
N THR A 120 -14.40 6.90 -7.55
CA THR A 120 -13.33 6.91 -8.56
C THR A 120 -12.11 6.16 -8.06
N ASP A 121 -11.32 5.63 -8.99
CA ASP A 121 -10.03 5.02 -8.66
C ASP A 121 -9.11 6.07 -8.04
N LEU A 122 -8.39 5.67 -7.00
CA LEU A 122 -7.35 6.50 -6.40
C LEU A 122 -6.03 6.21 -7.13
N ASP A 123 -5.40 7.27 -7.62
CA ASP A 123 -4.03 7.25 -8.15
C ASP A 123 -3.17 8.15 -7.26
N VAL A 124 -2.17 7.58 -6.61
CA VAL A 124 -1.33 8.29 -5.64
C VAL A 124 0.15 7.97 -5.85
N HIS A 125 0.99 8.99 -5.76
CA HIS A 125 2.43 8.82 -5.63
C HIS A 125 2.78 8.77 -4.14
N ILE A 126 3.47 7.69 -3.74
CA ILE A 126 3.97 7.52 -2.39
C ILE A 126 5.49 7.61 -2.44
N THR A 127 6.04 8.59 -1.74
CA THR A 127 7.48 8.77 -1.61
C THR A 127 7.90 8.53 -0.18
N VAL A 128 8.83 7.63 0.03
CA VAL A 128 9.49 7.40 1.32
C VAL A 128 10.92 7.91 1.22
N ARG A 129 11.33 8.76 2.16
CA ARG A 129 12.65 9.39 2.19
C ARG A 129 13.24 9.33 3.59
N GLY A 130 14.50 8.97 3.73
CA GLY A 130 15.21 9.11 4.99
C GLY A 130 16.34 8.11 5.20
N GLY A 131 17.43 8.64 5.79
CA GLY A 131 18.59 7.90 6.25
C GLY A 131 19.48 7.32 5.15
N ASP A 132 20.58 6.73 5.58
CA ASP A 132 21.56 6.07 4.69
C ASP A 132 21.05 4.72 4.13
N ASN A 133 19.92 4.25 4.65
CA ASN A 133 19.21 3.08 4.15
C ASN A 133 17.73 3.21 4.54
N PRO A 134 16.86 3.68 3.65
CA PRO A 134 15.44 3.88 3.97
C PRO A 134 14.73 2.57 4.32
N GLY A 135 15.32 1.39 4.03
CA GLY A 135 14.68 0.11 4.26
C GLY A 135 13.40 -0.08 3.44
N PHE A 136 13.13 0.87 2.56
CA PHE A 136 11.99 0.92 1.67
C PHE A 136 12.52 0.96 0.25
N ASP A 137 12.51 -0.17 -0.39
CA ASP A 137 12.88 -0.33 -1.77
C ASP A 137 11.80 -1.08 -2.55
N GLU A 138 12.03 -1.23 -3.82
CA GLU A 138 11.16 -1.98 -4.72
C GLU A 138 10.84 -3.39 -4.20
N ALA A 139 11.84 -4.10 -3.67
CA ALA A 139 11.68 -5.44 -3.17
C ALA A 139 10.79 -5.49 -1.91
N PHE A 140 10.95 -4.52 -1.02
CA PHE A 140 10.12 -4.41 0.18
C PHE A 140 8.66 -4.15 -0.18
N VAL A 141 8.38 -3.14 -1.02
CA VAL A 141 7.00 -2.78 -1.41
C VAL A 141 6.32 -3.96 -2.10
N HIS A 142 7.03 -4.64 -3.00
CA HIS A 142 6.51 -5.83 -3.65
C HIS A 142 6.20 -6.95 -2.65
N ALA A 143 7.13 -7.27 -1.74
CA ALA A 143 6.93 -8.34 -0.75
C ALA A 143 5.75 -8.03 0.18
N PHE A 144 5.61 -6.77 0.60
CA PHE A 144 4.51 -6.31 1.43
C PHE A 144 3.15 -6.44 0.73
N CYS A 145 3.03 -5.93 -0.50
CA CYS A 145 1.79 -6.00 -1.28
C CYS A 145 1.42 -7.46 -1.62
N LYS A 146 2.40 -8.31 -1.95
CA LYS A 146 2.19 -9.73 -2.17
C LYS A 146 1.67 -10.43 -0.92
N HIS A 147 2.22 -10.10 0.25
CA HIS A 147 1.76 -10.67 1.51
C HIS A 147 0.30 -10.33 1.80
N LEU A 148 -0.11 -9.07 1.58
CA LEU A 148 -1.51 -8.65 1.73
C LEU A 148 -2.42 -9.41 0.75
N SER A 149 -2.02 -9.55 -0.51
CA SER A 149 -2.80 -10.23 -1.55
C SER A 149 -3.01 -11.72 -1.25
N THR A 150 -1.95 -12.44 -0.85
CA THR A 150 -2.06 -13.87 -0.53
C THR A 150 -2.90 -14.16 0.71
N ARG A 151 -2.91 -13.27 1.70
CA ARG A 151 -3.81 -13.40 2.86
C ARG A 151 -5.28 -13.28 2.49
N ALA A 152 -5.62 -12.37 1.56
CA ALA A 152 -6.97 -12.21 1.05
C ALA A 152 -7.45 -13.45 0.30
N GLU A 153 -6.62 -14.02 -0.58
CA GLU A 153 -6.91 -15.25 -1.33
C GLU A 153 -7.14 -16.44 -0.40
N SER A 154 -6.34 -16.60 0.65
CA SER A 154 -6.48 -17.66 1.64
C SER A 154 -7.79 -17.54 2.43
N CYS A 155 -8.22 -16.31 2.75
CA CYS A 155 -9.50 -16.08 3.45
C CYS A 155 -10.70 -16.42 2.57
N LEU A 156 -10.65 -16.10 1.28
CA LEU A 156 -11.70 -16.43 0.31
C LEU A 156 -11.84 -17.94 0.12
N LEU A 157 -10.72 -18.68 0.05
CA LEU A 157 -10.74 -20.15 -0.06
C LEU A 157 -11.38 -20.83 1.16
N ILE A 158 -11.15 -20.29 2.37
CA ILE A 158 -11.78 -20.82 3.60
C ILE A 158 -13.28 -20.56 3.61
N LEU A 159 -13.74 -19.39 3.17
CA LEU A 159 -15.16 -19.06 3.09
C LEU A 159 -15.89 -19.92 2.04
N ASP A 160 -15.24 -20.21 0.92
CA ASP A 160 -15.81 -21.06 -0.15
C ASP A 160 -15.91 -22.54 0.28
N LEU A 161 -14.99 -23.01 1.11
CA LEU A 161 -15.04 -24.33 1.74
C LEU A 161 -16.14 -24.44 2.80
N CYS A 162 -16.37 -23.39 3.59
CA CYS A 162 -17.44 -23.36 4.61
C CYS A 162 -18.84 -23.18 4.02
N SER A 163 -18.98 -22.68 2.79
CA SER A 163 -20.28 -22.51 2.13
C SER A 163 -20.79 -23.78 1.42
N LYS A 164 -19.96 -24.82 1.30
CA LYS A 164 -20.24 -26.10 0.63
C LYS A 164 -20.48 -27.25 1.60
N THR A 165 -20.52 -26.98 2.89
CA THR A 165 -20.93 -27.90 3.97
C THR A 165 -22.27 -27.50 4.53
#